data_0c3e1ca629a843e7b14dd976c6c4321f
#
_entry.id   0c3e1ca629a843e7b14dd976c6c4321f
#
_cell.length_a   1.000
_cell.length_b   1.000
_cell.length_c   1.000
_cell.angle_alpha   90.00
_cell.angle_beta   90.00
_cell.angle_gamma   90.00
#
_symmetry.space_group_name_H-M   'P 1'
#
loop_
_entity.id
_entity.type
_entity.pdbx_description
1 polymer ?
#
loop_
_entity_poly.entity_id
_entity_poly.type
_entity_poly.pdbx_seq_one_letter_code
_entity_poly.pdbx_strand_id
1 'polypeptide(L)'
;MPPHPRRPLHRILDGGRILAIGLLLAFGSSLGFGATTETPTKKKTNTSTKSSSEKSTKSTPAKTAPGKSKAAPAKSSAISRNPYLGAIAVDAATGRVLAEDQADVSGYPASMLKLMDLLLVLESIQRGELRLDDTATVSAKSAKTGGSQVWLAEKEVFTVEDLLFALMIQSANDAAVALAERTAGSTEAFVERMNKKAQALGMTQTTFQSVHGLPPGAGQQPDRTTARDFSLLCRELVLRHPEALRYTSTREREFRPAVPDRKVIMRTHNHLLSQVQGCDGLKTGYFFNAGFSVAATASRNGQRVIAIVLGSVDRKVRDAKAADFLARGFQALAPPAPPAASSTPPPSRSR
;
A
#
# COMPACT_ATOMS: atom_id res chain seq x y z
N MET A 1 -49.26 29.08 27.79
CA MET A 1 -49.71 28.27 28.96
C MET A 1 -51.08 27.75 28.65
N PRO A 2 -51.38 26.50 28.81
CA PRO A 2 -51.18 25.52 29.87
C PRO A 2 -50.79 24.12 29.31
N PRO A 3 -50.81 23.02 30.10
CA PRO A 3 -49.67 22.50 30.84
C PRO A 3 -49.30 21.04 30.44
N HIS A 4 -48.14 20.58 30.94
CA HIS A 4 -47.68 19.18 30.89
C HIS A 4 -48.61 18.21 31.61
N PRO A 5 -48.52 16.90 31.28
CA PRO A 5 -48.55 15.93 32.35
C PRO A 5 -47.35 14.95 32.35
N ARG A 6 -47.13 14.48 33.54
CA ARG A 6 -46.04 13.77 34.16
C ARG A 6 -46.01 12.27 33.79
N ARG A 7 -44.84 11.70 34.04
CA ARG A 7 -44.49 10.26 34.09
C ARG A 7 -45.43 9.44 35.02
N PRO A 8 -45.33 8.09 34.89
CA PRO A 8 -44.87 7.38 36.08
C PRO A 8 -43.74 6.38 35.84
N LEU A 9 -42.93 6.28 36.90
CA LEU A 9 -42.00 5.19 37.22
C LEU A 9 -42.79 3.91 37.53
N HIS A 10 -42.26 2.77 37.12
CA HIS A 10 -42.44 1.53 37.88
C HIS A 10 -41.10 0.80 38.03
N ARG A 11 -40.87 0.51 39.24
CA ARG A 11 -39.77 -0.14 39.94
C ARG A 11 -40.10 -1.63 40.15
N ILE A 12 -39.05 -2.44 40.44
CA ILE A 12 -39.03 -3.63 41.33
C ILE A 12 -39.24 -4.97 40.59
N LEU A 13 -38.52 -6.05 40.81
CA LEU A 13 -37.54 -6.62 41.75
C LEU A 13 -37.04 -7.96 41.18
N ASP A 14 -35.83 -8.29 41.51
CA ASP A 14 -35.24 -9.45 42.19
C ASP A 14 -35.44 -10.89 41.68
N GLY A 15 -34.32 -11.59 41.81
CA GLY A 15 -34.22 -13.04 41.99
C GLY A 15 -33.15 -13.67 41.06
N GLY A 16 -31.95 -13.77 41.31
CA GLY A 16 -31.16 -14.53 42.26
C GLY A 16 -31.22 -16.03 42.00
N ARG A 17 -30.12 -16.63 41.48
CA ARG A 17 -29.57 -17.90 42.00
C ARG A 17 -28.26 -18.30 41.36
N ILE A 18 -27.25 -18.30 42.17
CA ILE A 18 -25.94 -18.95 42.08
C ILE A 18 -26.18 -20.47 42.06
N LEU A 19 -25.45 -21.17 41.17
CA LEU A 19 -25.10 -22.57 41.40
C LEU A 19 -23.69 -22.82 40.96
N ALA A 20 -22.80 -22.98 41.94
CA ALA A 20 -21.47 -23.53 41.86
C ALA A 20 -21.53 -25.05 42.12
N ILE A 21 -20.91 -25.84 41.31
CA ILE A 21 -20.45 -27.23 41.56
C ILE A 21 -19.21 -27.37 40.68
N GLY A 22 -18.00 -27.51 41.12
CA GLY A 22 -17.48 -28.44 42.12
C GLY A 22 -16.65 -29.51 41.41
N LEU A 23 -15.35 -29.26 41.33
CA LEU A 23 -14.21 -30.12 41.61
C LEU A 23 -14.34 -31.63 41.31
N LEU A 24 -13.43 -32.15 40.46
CA LEU A 24 -12.72 -33.37 40.84
C LEU A 24 -11.37 -33.51 40.09
N LEU A 25 -10.33 -33.63 40.90
CA LEU A 25 -8.98 -34.04 40.62
C LEU A 25 -8.90 -35.54 40.28
N ALA A 26 -8.07 -35.93 39.34
CA ALA A 26 -7.49 -37.26 39.37
C ALA A 26 -5.99 -37.21 38.94
N PHE A 27 -5.17 -37.50 39.88
CA PHE A 27 -3.73 -37.80 39.76
C PHE A 27 -3.52 -39.12 39.01
N GLY A 28 -2.47 -39.21 38.25
CA GLY A 28 -1.95 -40.47 37.73
C GLY A 28 -0.48 -40.31 37.34
N SER A 29 0.39 -40.65 38.27
CA SER A 29 1.84 -40.76 38.11
C SER A 29 2.23 -42.09 37.45
N SER A 30 3.28 -42.13 36.62
CA SER A 30 4.55 -42.76 36.99
C SER A 30 5.40 -43.23 35.80
N LEU A 31 6.67 -42.96 35.90
CA LEU A 31 7.86 -43.78 35.61
C LEU A 31 8.05 -44.26 34.15
N GLY A 32 9.18 -44.09 33.48
CA GLY A 32 10.57 -43.82 33.86
C GLY A 32 11.51 -44.50 32.86
N PHE A 33 12.75 -44.08 32.82
CA PHE A 33 13.92 -44.70 32.14
C PHE A 33 13.96 -44.65 30.60
N GLY A 34 15.00 -44.25 29.91
CA GLY A 34 16.43 -44.23 30.19
C GLY A 34 17.19 -43.49 29.09
N ALA A 35 18.30 -42.98 29.47
CA ALA A 35 19.30 -42.31 28.69
C ALA A 35 20.06 -43.27 27.75
N THR A 36 20.49 -42.75 26.60
CA THR A 36 21.86 -42.98 26.12
C THR A 36 22.25 -41.88 25.14
N THR A 37 23.33 -41.23 25.51
CA THR A 37 24.24 -40.38 24.76
C THR A 37 24.91 -41.18 23.63
N GLU A 38 25.05 -40.57 22.46
CA GLU A 38 26.26 -40.73 21.65
C GLU A 38 26.34 -39.64 20.57
N THR A 39 27.40 -38.83 20.70
CA THR A 39 27.97 -38.01 19.63
C THR A 39 29.07 -38.85 18.94
N PRO A 40 29.31 -38.69 17.65
CA PRO A 40 30.68 -38.57 17.22
C PRO A 40 30.98 -37.44 16.23
N THR A 41 31.95 -36.72 16.61
CA THR A 41 33.06 -35.99 15.98
C THR A 41 33.33 -36.18 14.48
N LYS A 42 33.61 -35.02 13.86
CA LYS A 42 34.51 -34.62 12.77
C LYS A 42 35.28 -35.70 11.99
N LYS A 43 35.29 -35.56 10.64
CA LYS A 43 36.53 -35.65 9.87
C LYS A 43 36.50 -34.82 8.58
N LYS A 44 37.46 -33.90 8.51
CA LYS A 44 37.90 -33.18 7.28
C LYS A 44 38.73 -34.15 6.45
N THR A 45 38.61 -34.07 5.11
CA THR A 45 39.73 -34.31 4.21
C THR A 45 39.62 -33.48 2.94
N ASN A 46 40.60 -32.62 2.75
CA ASN A 46 40.97 -31.99 1.49
C ASN A 46 41.62 -33.07 0.60
N THR A 47 41.38 -33.00 -0.71
CA THR A 47 42.42 -33.30 -1.68
C THR A 47 42.15 -32.55 -3.00
N SER A 48 43.12 -31.72 -3.38
CA SER A 48 43.27 -31.08 -4.65
C SER A 48 43.96 -32.04 -5.63
N THR A 49 43.64 -32.01 -6.90
CA THR A 49 44.60 -32.33 -7.96
C THR A 49 44.30 -31.58 -9.25
N LYS A 50 45.32 -30.91 -9.74
CA LYS A 50 45.50 -30.29 -11.05
C LYS A 50 45.94 -31.35 -12.10
N SER A 51 45.56 -31.15 -13.37
CA SER A 51 46.43 -31.22 -14.58
C SER A 51 45.54 -31.10 -15.82
N SER A 52 45.73 -30.17 -16.65
CA SER A 52 46.64 -29.83 -17.75
C SER A 52 46.23 -30.48 -19.07
N SER A 53 45.88 -29.58 -20.01
CA SER A 53 46.18 -29.48 -21.44
C SER A 53 46.11 -30.72 -22.35
N GLU A 54 45.40 -30.60 -23.48
CA GLU A 54 46.06 -30.60 -24.79
C GLU A 54 45.13 -30.23 -25.95
N LYS A 55 45.72 -29.57 -26.89
CA LYS A 55 45.23 -29.07 -28.15
C LYS A 55 45.18 -30.16 -29.22
N SER A 56 44.17 -30.23 -30.04
CA SER A 56 44.34 -30.75 -31.42
C SER A 56 43.34 -30.16 -32.38
N THR A 57 43.90 -29.69 -33.49
CA THR A 57 43.29 -29.13 -34.70
C THR A 57 42.91 -30.24 -35.68
N LYS A 58 41.75 -30.11 -36.39
CA LYS A 58 41.70 -30.16 -37.89
C LYS A 58 40.28 -30.27 -38.45
N SER A 59 40.03 -29.34 -39.37
CA SER A 59 39.42 -29.41 -40.70
C SER A 59 37.97 -29.76 -40.92
N THR A 60 37.31 -28.80 -41.57
CA THR A 60 36.05 -28.75 -42.31
C THR A 60 35.92 -29.82 -43.43
N PRO A 61 34.69 -30.20 -43.84
CA PRO A 61 34.09 -29.45 -44.94
C PRO A 61 32.57 -29.15 -44.81
N ALA A 62 32.17 -28.14 -45.54
CA ALA A 62 30.86 -27.58 -45.72
C ALA A 62 29.78 -28.52 -46.24
N LYS A 63 28.53 -28.36 -45.72
CA LYS A 63 27.29 -28.68 -46.48
C LYS A 63 26.21 -27.62 -46.13
N THR A 64 25.87 -26.90 -47.15
CA THR A 64 24.76 -25.96 -47.26
C THR A 64 23.42 -26.63 -47.01
N ALA A 65 22.55 -25.99 -46.18
CA ALA A 65 21.11 -26.17 -46.15
C ALA A 65 20.40 -24.90 -45.62
N PRO A 66 19.16 -24.61 -46.01
CA PRO A 66 18.61 -23.27 -46.18
C PRO A 66 18.18 -22.60 -44.88
N GLY A 67 18.31 -21.30 -44.85
CA GLY A 67 18.04 -20.43 -43.71
C GLY A 67 16.60 -20.48 -43.22
N LYS A 68 16.44 -20.80 -41.93
CA LYS A 68 15.32 -20.37 -41.13
C LYS A 68 15.73 -19.07 -40.46
N SER A 69 15.20 -17.97 -40.96
CA SER A 69 15.31 -16.67 -40.29
C SER A 69 14.67 -16.78 -38.88
N LYS A 70 15.50 -16.86 -37.87
CA LYS A 70 15.10 -16.58 -36.50
C LYS A 70 14.85 -15.09 -36.40
N ALA A 71 13.56 -14.68 -36.35
CA ALA A 71 13.22 -13.35 -35.92
C ALA A 71 13.86 -13.11 -34.55
N ALA A 72 14.72 -12.09 -34.48
CA ALA A 72 15.29 -11.64 -33.22
C ALA A 72 14.14 -11.24 -32.29
N PRO A 73 14.19 -11.59 -30.98
CA PRO A 73 13.19 -11.11 -30.05
C PRO A 73 13.23 -9.58 -30.04
N ALA A 74 12.08 -8.95 -30.27
CA ALA A 74 11.93 -7.50 -30.18
C ALA A 74 12.50 -7.06 -28.84
N LYS A 75 13.54 -6.24 -28.89
CA LYS A 75 14.08 -5.58 -27.68
C LYS A 75 12.94 -4.78 -27.09
N SER A 76 12.40 -5.23 -25.96
CA SER A 76 11.51 -4.42 -25.12
C SER A 76 12.24 -3.11 -24.88
N SER A 77 11.75 -2.03 -25.47
CA SER A 77 12.29 -0.68 -25.24
C SER A 77 12.12 -0.41 -23.75
N ALA A 78 13.23 -0.37 -23.02
CA ALA A 78 13.23 -0.01 -21.62
C ALA A 78 12.58 1.38 -21.51
N ILE A 79 11.45 1.47 -20.80
CA ILE A 79 10.73 2.72 -20.57
C ILE A 79 11.72 3.66 -19.86
N SER A 80 12.01 4.82 -20.47
CA SER A 80 12.89 5.83 -19.88
C SER A 80 12.23 6.38 -18.61
N ARG A 81 12.87 6.22 -17.45
CA ARG A 81 12.41 6.70 -16.15
C ARG A 81 13.09 7.97 -15.68
N ASN A 82 13.64 8.75 -16.57
CA ASN A 82 14.43 9.91 -16.16
C ASN A 82 13.60 11.20 -16.31
N PRO A 83 13.18 11.84 -15.19
CA PRO A 83 13.45 11.45 -13.80
C PRO A 83 12.34 10.56 -13.18
N TYR A 84 11.21 10.34 -13.86
CA TYR A 84 10.06 9.48 -13.47
C TYR A 84 9.30 9.02 -14.71
N LEU A 85 8.33 8.13 -14.56
CA LEU A 85 7.48 7.65 -15.68
C LEU A 85 6.38 8.64 -16.01
N GLY A 86 5.69 9.13 -15.00
CA GLY A 86 4.58 10.05 -15.19
C GLY A 86 4.17 10.72 -13.88
N ALA A 87 3.58 11.90 -13.98
CA ALA A 87 3.08 12.64 -12.84
C ALA A 87 1.83 13.45 -13.19
N ILE A 88 0.98 13.69 -12.19
CA ILE A 88 -0.23 14.50 -12.31
C ILE A 88 -0.54 15.20 -11.00
N ALA A 89 -1.12 16.41 -11.06
CA ALA A 89 -1.79 17.06 -9.96
C ALA A 89 -3.24 17.36 -10.36
N VAL A 90 -4.19 17.05 -9.49
CA VAL A 90 -5.61 17.29 -9.73
C VAL A 90 -6.25 18.02 -8.54
N ASP A 91 -7.24 18.85 -8.84
CA ASP A 91 -8.18 19.36 -7.85
C ASP A 91 -9.06 18.18 -7.36
N ALA A 92 -9.00 17.91 -6.07
CA ALA A 92 -9.76 16.79 -5.52
C ALA A 92 -11.27 16.99 -5.71
N ALA A 93 -11.78 18.20 -5.54
CA ALA A 93 -13.21 18.48 -5.61
C ALA A 93 -13.80 18.26 -7.02
N THR A 94 -13.16 18.83 -8.04
CA THR A 94 -13.68 18.83 -9.41
C THR A 94 -13.10 17.74 -10.30
N GLY A 95 -11.91 17.20 -9.96
CA GLY A 95 -11.13 16.31 -10.83
C GLY A 95 -10.36 17.05 -11.94
N ARG A 96 -10.42 18.40 -11.95
CA ARG A 96 -9.69 19.19 -12.93
C ARG A 96 -8.18 18.93 -12.80
N VAL A 97 -7.55 18.64 -13.94
CA VAL A 97 -6.09 18.52 -14.02
C VAL A 97 -5.49 19.91 -13.86
N LEU A 98 -4.59 20.05 -12.88
CA LEU A 98 -3.91 21.30 -12.54
C LEU A 98 -2.49 21.35 -13.11
N ALA A 99 -1.83 20.20 -13.19
CA ALA A 99 -0.54 20.00 -13.83
C ALA A 99 -0.40 18.52 -14.19
N GLU A 100 0.25 18.22 -15.30
CA GLU A 100 0.57 16.86 -15.68
C GLU A 100 1.85 16.77 -16.50
N ASP A 101 2.47 15.60 -16.46
CA ASP A 101 3.61 15.24 -17.30
C ASP A 101 3.60 13.72 -17.49
N GLN A 102 3.42 13.28 -18.74
CA GLN A 102 3.34 11.87 -19.12
C GLN A 102 2.36 11.05 -18.25
N ALA A 103 1.23 11.65 -17.85
CA ALA A 103 0.31 11.09 -16.86
C ALA A 103 -0.28 9.72 -17.26
N ASP A 104 -0.28 9.38 -18.54
CA ASP A 104 -0.83 8.15 -19.11
C ASP A 104 0.21 7.05 -19.37
N VAL A 105 1.48 7.30 -19.04
CA VAL A 105 2.52 6.27 -19.16
C VAL A 105 2.27 5.16 -18.13
N SER A 106 2.15 3.93 -18.65
CA SER A 106 1.91 2.74 -17.81
C SER A 106 3.14 2.39 -16.96
N GLY A 107 2.92 2.15 -15.69
CA GLY A 107 3.93 1.73 -14.72
C GLY A 107 3.38 0.76 -13.70
N TYR A 108 4.18 0.45 -12.70
CA TYR A 108 3.82 -0.44 -11.61
C TYR A 108 3.47 0.38 -10.36
N PRO A 109 2.28 0.17 -9.77
CA PRO A 109 1.89 0.90 -8.56
C PRO A 109 2.72 0.51 -7.34
N ALA A 110 3.27 -0.71 -7.32
CA ALA A 110 3.85 -1.32 -6.12
C ALA A 110 2.88 -1.15 -4.94
N SER A 111 3.36 -0.89 -3.73
CA SER A 111 2.50 -0.74 -2.56
C SER A 111 1.54 0.45 -2.57
N MET A 112 1.53 1.30 -3.61
CA MET A 112 0.45 2.29 -3.74
C MET A 112 -0.91 1.63 -3.92
N LEU A 113 -0.97 0.42 -4.54
CA LEU A 113 -2.22 -0.32 -4.73
C LEU A 113 -3.01 -0.57 -3.44
N LYS A 114 -2.33 -0.58 -2.27
CA LYS A 114 -2.97 -0.72 -0.95
C LYS A 114 -3.98 0.40 -0.64
N LEU A 115 -4.00 1.49 -1.42
CA LEU A 115 -5.09 2.47 -1.38
C LEU A 115 -6.40 1.89 -1.94
N MET A 116 -6.32 0.96 -2.91
CA MET A 116 -7.50 0.21 -3.36
C MET A 116 -7.95 -0.79 -2.29
N ASP A 117 -7.01 -1.42 -1.58
CA ASP A 117 -7.37 -2.30 -0.46
C ASP A 117 -8.09 -1.51 0.63
N LEU A 118 -7.53 -0.35 1.03
CA LEU A 118 -8.16 0.55 2.00
C LEU A 118 -9.58 0.95 1.56
N LEU A 119 -9.75 1.36 0.29
CA LEU A 119 -11.04 1.76 -0.26
C LEU A 119 -12.06 0.62 -0.14
N LEU A 120 -11.73 -0.58 -0.57
CA LEU A 120 -12.66 -1.72 -0.55
C LEU A 120 -13.05 -2.15 0.87
N VAL A 121 -12.10 -2.10 1.82
CA VAL A 121 -12.38 -2.37 3.23
C VAL A 121 -13.32 -1.30 3.80
N LEU A 122 -13.05 0.00 3.55
CA LEU A 122 -13.92 1.09 4.01
C LEU A 122 -15.32 1.03 3.39
N GLU A 123 -15.42 0.69 2.10
CA GLU A 123 -16.72 0.45 1.45
C GLU A 123 -17.48 -0.72 2.08
N SER A 124 -16.79 -1.82 2.43
CA SER A 124 -17.43 -2.95 3.11
C SER A 124 -17.93 -2.56 4.51
N ILE A 125 -17.18 -1.69 5.21
CA ILE A 125 -17.61 -1.13 6.50
C ILE A 125 -18.84 -0.22 6.30
N GLN A 126 -18.82 0.64 5.30
CA GLN A 126 -19.93 1.54 4.99
C GLN A 126 -21.22 0.78 4.66
N ARG A 127 -21.11 -0.38 3.99
CA ARG A 127 -22.25 -1.26 3.69
C ARG A 127 -22.70 -2.12 4.87
N GLY A 128 -22.03 -2.08 6.01
CA GLY A 128 -22.30 -2.91 7.18
C GLY A 128 -21.90 -4.39 7.04
N GLU A 129 -21.12 -4.73 6.02
CA GLU A 129 -20.58 -6.08 5.78
C GLU A 129 -19.39 -6.40 6.69
N LEU A 130 -18.74 -5.37 7.20
CA LEU A 130 -17.55 -5.43 8.03
C LEU A 130 -17.58 -4.32 9.07
N ARG A 131 -16.93 -4.53 10.22
CA ARG A 131 -16.76 -3.53 11.28
C ARG A 131 -15.28 -3.35 11.59
N LEU A 132 -14.89 -2.20 12.14
CA LEU A 132 -13.51 -1.94 12.56
C LEU A 132 -13.06 -2.86 13.70
N ASP A 133 -13.96 -3.23 14.59
CA ASP A 133 -13.75 -4.14 15.72
C ASP A 133 -13.90 -5.62 15.36
N ASP A 134 -14.34 -5.95 14.15
CA ASP A 134 -14.30 -7.32 13.64
C ASP A 134 -12.86 -7.84 13.59
N THR A 135 -12.71 -9.15 13.80
CA THR A 135 -11.41 -9.79 13.82
C THR A 135 -11.13 -10.56 12.53
N ALA A 136 -9.86 -10.57 12.16
CA ALA A 136 -9.29 -11.41 11.11
C ALA A 136 -8.29 -12.39 11.73
N THR A 137 -8.45 -13.67 11.44
CA THR A 137 -7.47 -14.71 11.79
C THR A 137 -6.41 -14.79 10.71
N VAL A 138 -5.15 -14.72 11.09
CA VAL A 138 -4.00 -14.76 10.19
C VAL A 138 -3.87 -16.16 9.58
N SER A 139 -3.94 -16.24 8.28
CA SER A 139 -3.72 -17.49 7.54
C SER A 139 -2.23 -17.82 7.38
N ALA A 140 -1.92 -19.06 7.01
CA ALA A 140 -0.57 -19.46 6.63
C ALA A 140 -0.05 -18.67 5.41
N LYS A 141 -0.93 -18.25 4.48
CA LYS A 141 -0.61 -17.40 3.32
C LYS A 141 -0.20 -16.00 3.79
N SER A 142 -1.01 -15.38 4.65
CA SER A 142 -0.72 -14.08 5.25
C SER A 142 0.63 -14.09 5.99
N ALA A 143 0.84 -15.04 6.90
CA ALA A 143 2.06 -15.16 7.70
C ALA A 143 3.35 -15.39 6.88
N LYS A 144 3.24 -16.02 5.70
CA LYS A 144 4.37 -16.27 4.78
C LYS A 144 4.61 -15.17 3.77
N THR A 145 3.75 -14.15 3.72
CA THR A 145 3.87 -13.07 2.74
C THR A 145 5.04 -12.16 3.10
N GLY A 146 6.02 -12.09 2.21
CA GLY A 146 7.28 -11.36 2.43
C GLY A 146 7.20 -9.87 2.12
N GLY A 147 8.37 -9.22 2.11
CA GLY A 147 8.52 -7.78 1.90
C GLY A 147 8.26 -6.97 3.17
N SER A 148 7.59 -5.81 3.08
CA SER A 148 7.18 -5.04 4.26
C SER A 148 6.15 -5.82 5.08
N GLN A 149 6.38 -5.94 6.40
CA GLN A 149 5.57 -6.77 7.29
C GLN A 149 5.44 -6.14 8.67
N VAL A 150 4.43 -6.59 9.42
CA VAL A 150 4.36 -6.47 10.88
C VAL A 150 4.54 -7.84 11.56
N TRP A 151 5.04 -8.81 10.78
CA TRP A 151 5.36 -10.19 11.18
C TRP A 151 4.18 -10.89 11.85
N LEU A 152 3.05 -10.94 11.16
CA LEU A 152 1.88 -11.72 11.58
C LEU A 152 2.24 -13.21 11.62
N ALA A 153 1.91 -13.89 12.72
CA ALA A 153 2.05 -15.34 12.79
C ALA A 153 0.71 -16.02 12.49
N GLU A 154 0.78 -17.20 11.88
CA GLU A 154 -0.40 -18.02 11.61
C GLU A 154 -1.25 -18.22 12.87
N LYS A 155 -2.56 -18.11 12.74
CA LYS A 155 -3.59 -18.19 13.81
C LYS A 155 -3.61 -17.02 14.79
N GLU A 156 -2.74 -16.02 14.67
CA GLU A 156 -2.95 -14.76 15.39
C GLU A 156 -4.26 -14.10 14.94
N VAL A 157 -4.83 -13.33 15.83
CA VAL A 157 -6.10 -12.63 15.59
C VAL A 157 -5.91 -11.15 15.84
N PHE A 158 -6.29 -10.32 14.87
CA PHE A 158 -6.22 -8.86 14.95
C PHE A 158 -7.53 -8.23 14.51
N THR A 159 -7.80 -7.03 15.02
CA THR A 159 -8.93 -6.25 14.54
C THR A 159 -8.67 -5.74 13.11
N VAL A 160 -9.75 -5.52 12.36
CA VAL A 160 -9.68 -4.88 11.05
C VAL A 160 -8.97 -3.53 11.16
N GLU A 161 -9.25 -2.76 12.22
CA GLU A 161 -8.63 -1.45 12.44
C GLU A 161 -7.10 -1.54 12.60
N ASP A 162 -6.59 -2.46 13.42
CA ASP A 162 -5.14 -2.64 13.60
C ASP A 162 -4.46 -3.03 12.29
N LEU A 163 -5.10 -3.90 11.50
CA LEU A 163 -4.59 -4.30 10.19
C LEU A 163 -4.61 -3.14 9.18
N LEU A 164 -5.60 -2.24 9.22
CA LEU A 164 -5.63 -1.03 8.39
C LEU A 164 -4.49 -0.07 8.74
N PHE A 165 -4.17 0.12 10.02
CA PHE A 165 -2.98 0.88 10.41
C PHE A 165 -1.69 0.21 9.93
N ALA A 166 -1.56 -1.12 10.07
CA ALA A 166 -0.41 -1.86 9.57
C ALA A 166 -0.27 -1.74 8.05
N LEU A 167 -1.38 -1.83 7.31
CA LEU A 167 -1.46 -1.67 5.87
C LEU A 167 -0.92 -0.31 5.41
N MET A 168 -1.34 0.77 6.08
CA MET A 168 -1.02 2.13 5.63
C MET A 168 0.32 2.63 6.16
N ILE A 169 0.62 2.47 7.45
CA ILE A 169 1.83 3.01 8.07
C ILE A 169 3.06 2.19 7.66
N GLN A 170 3.05 0.88 7.97
CA GLN A 170 4.17 -0.02 7.71
C GLN A 170 4.18 -0.53 6.26
N SER A 171 3.08 -0.32 5.53
CA SER A 171 2.90 -0.92 4.21
C SER A 171 2.88 -2.46 4.26
N ALA A 172 2.37 -3.04 5.34
CA ALA A 172 2.45 -4.46 5.66
C ALA A 172 1.72 -5.33 4.62
N ASN A 173 2.46 -6.23 3.99
CA ASN A 173 1.93 -7.16 2.98
C ASN A 173 1.16 -8.31 3.62
N ASP A 174 1.60 -8.78 4.77
CA ASP A 174 0.90 -9.77 5.59
C ASP A 174 -0.48 -9.23 6.03
N ALA A 175 -0.56 -7.97 6.47
CA ALA A 175 -1.83 -7.32 6.77
C ALA A 175 -2.74 -7.16 5.54
N ALA A 176 -2.18 -6.87 4.35
CA ALA A 176 -2.94 -6.79 3.11
C ALA A 176 -3.63 -8.12 2.78
N VAL A 177 -2.90 -9.24 2.90
CA VAL A 177 -3.47 -10.58 2.70
C VAL A 177 -4.56 -10.90 3.73
N ALA A 178 -4.31 -10.64 5.03
CA ALA A 178 -5.29 -10.90 6.08
C ALA A 178 -6.58 -10.09 5.89
N LEU A 179 -6.47 -8.79 5.51
CA LEU A 179 -7.63 -7.94 5.22
C LEU A 179 -8.40 -8.43 3.98
N ALA A 180 -7.70 -8.82 2.92
CA ALA A 180 -8.33 -9.33 1.71
C ALA A 180 -9.10 -10.62 1.98
N GLU A 181 -8.51 -11.57 2.70
CA GLU A 181 -9.16 -12.82 3.11
C GLU A 181 -10.37 -12.56 4.00
N ARG A 182 -10.26 -11.64 4.98
CA ARG A 182 -11.38 -11.26 5.85
C ARG A 182 -12.53 -10.60 5.10
N THR A 183 -12.22 -9.76 4.10
CA THR A 183 -13.21 -8.94 3.39
C THR A 183 -13.88 -9.68 2.24
N ALA A 184 -13.16 -10.58 1.56
CA ALA A 184 -13.63 -11.24 0.35
C ALA A 184 -13.55 -12.78 0.38
N GLY A 185 -13.07 -13.37 1.47
CA GLY A 185 -12.89 -14.80 1.63
C GLY A 185 -11.58 -15.34 1.02
N SER A 186 -11.00 -14.65 0.04
CA SER A 186 -9.69 -14.97 -0.54
C SER A 186 -9.04 -13.75 -1.17
N THR A 187 -7.71 -13.80 -1.39
CA THR A 187 -7.00 -12.75 -2.10
C THR A 187 -7.42 -12.66 -3.57
N GLU A 188 -7.75 -13.78 -4.19
CA GLU A 188 -8.21 -13.87 -5.58
C GLU A 188 -9.55 -13.15 -5.75
N ALA A 189 -10.53 -13.45 -4.90
CA ALA A 189 -11.82 -12.77 -4.89
C ALA A 189 -11.68 -11.27 -4.57
N PHE A 190 -10.71 -10.91 -3.73
CA PHE A 190 -10.43 -9.51 -3.43
C PHE A 190 -9.84 -8.78 -4.65
N VAL A 191 -8.89 -9.38 -5.36
CA VAL A 191 -8.31 -8.84 -6.61
C VAL A 191 -9.40 -8.65 -7.69
N GLU A 192 -10.36 -9.58 -7.79
CA GLU A 192 -11.51 -9.38 -8.68
C GLU A 192 -12.32 -8.13 -8.29
N ARG A 193 -12.57 -7.91 -6.98
CA ARG A 193 -13.22 -6.69 -6.48
C ARG A 193 -12.40 -5.45 -6.79
N MET A 194 -11.06 -5.49 -6.64
CA MET A 194 -10.17 -4.38 -6.99
C MET A 194 -10.31 -3.99 -8.47
N ASN A 195 -10.30 -4.97 -9.37
CA ASN A 195 -10.44 -4.72 -10.81
C ASN A 195 -11.84 -4.22 -11.18
N LYS A 196 -12.90 -4.76 -10.59
CA LYS A 196 -14.28 -4.24 -10.77
C LYS A 196 -14.39 -2.79 -10.30
N LYS A 197 -13.79 -2.46 -9.14
CA LYS A 197 -13.79 -1.08 -8.65
C LYS A 197 -12.96 -0.16 -9.54
N ALA A 198 -11.81 -0.60 -10.03
CA ALA A 198 -11.00 0.17 -10.98
C ALA A 198 -11.81 0.52 -12.24
N GLN A 199 -12.51 -0.45 -12.82
CA GLN A 199 -13.42 -0.21 -13.96
C GLN A 199 -14.53 0.78 -13.62
N ALA A 200 -15.18 0.63 -12.46
CA ALA A 200 -16.24 1.54 -12.02
C ALA A 200 -15.74 2.99 -11.80
N LEU A 201 -14.47 3.16 -11.43
CA LEU A 201 -13.82 4.46 -11.29
C LEU A 201 -13.32 5.04 -12.63
N GLY A 202 -13.39 4.30 -13.73
CA GLY A 202 -12.86 4.71 -15.03
C GLY A 202 -11.33 4.56 -15.16
N MET A 203 -10.69 3.73 -14.32
CA MET A 203 -9.26 3.44 -14.38
C MET A 203 -8.95 2.43 -15.49
N THR A 204 -9.08 2.87 -16.74
CA THR A 204 -9.10 1.99 -17.93
C THR A 204 -7.74 1.38 -18.27
N GLN A 205 -6.66 1.93 -17.74
CA GLN A 205 -5.29 1.45 -17.94
C GLN A 205 -4.71 0.79 -16.67
N THR A 206 -5.58 0.43 -15.71
CA THR A 206 -5.18 -0.19 -14.45
C THR A 206 -5.66 -1.64 -14.39
N THR A 207 -4.75 -2.51 -13.97
CA THR A 207 -5.05 -3.92 -13.68
C THR A 207 -4.30 -4.35 -12.44
N PHE A 208 -5.04 -4.89 -11.47
CA PHE A 208 -4.49 -5.46 -10.25
C PHE A 208 -4.38 -6.98 -10.39
N GLN A 209 -3.26 -7.53 -9.93
CA GLN A 209 -2.94 -8.96 -9.91
C GLN A 209 -2.64 -9.46 -8.50
N SER A 210 -2.44 -8.52 -7.56
CA SER A 210 -2.11 -8.82 -6.18
C SER A 210 -2.76 -7.82 -5.22
N VAL A 211 -2.81 -8.17 -3.94
CA VAL A 211 -3.25 -7.29 -2.84
C VAL A 211 -2.09 -6.56 -2.17
N HIS A 212 -0.85 -6.76 -2.59
CA HIS A 212 0.34 -6.24 -1.89
C HIS A 212 1.30 -5.45 -2.77
N GLY A 213 1.28 -5.65 -4.10
CA GLY A 213 2.13 -4.95 -5.05
C GLY A 213 3.60 -5.40 -5.04
N LEU A 214 3.89 -6.62 -4.62
CA LEU A 214 5.21 -7.23 -4.78
C LEU A 214 5.51 -7.48 -6.26
N PRO A 215 6.80 -7.61 -6.64
CA PRO A 215 7.15 -8.06 -7.98
C PRO A 215 6.44 -9.36 -8.34
N PRO A 216 5.96 -9.51 -9.59
CA PRO A 216 5.32 -10.75 -10.02
C PRO A 216 6.32 -11.92 -9.96
N GLY A 217 5.83 -13.09 -9.59
CA GLY A 217 6.58 -14.34 -9.72
C GLY A 217 6.83 -14.71 -11.18
N ALA A 218 7.66 -15.70 -11.41
CA ALA A 218 7.95 -16.19 -12.75
C ALA A 218 6.64 -16.59 -13.48
N GLY A 219 6.41 -16.03 -14.67
CA GLY A 219 5.21 -16.27 -15.47
C GLY A 219 3.95 -15.51 -15.04
N GLN A 220 4.00 -14.77 -13.95
CA GLN A 220 2.87 -13.94 -13.48
C GLN A 220 2.86 -12.58 -14.15
N GLN A 221 1.65 -12.02 -14.35
CA GLN A 221 1.50 -10.64 -14.81
C GLN A 221 1.67 -9.66 -13.64
N PRO A 222 2.26 -8.48 -13.86
CA PRO A 222 2.39 -7.45 -12.84
C PRO A 222 1.11 -6.62 -12.67
N ASP A 223 0.95 -6.04 -11.50
CA ASP A 223 0.04 -4.90 -11.30
C ASP A 223 0.46 -3.75 -12.20
N ARG A 224 -0.50 -3.09 -12.86
CA ARG A 224 -0.26 -1.94 -13.75
C ARG A 224 -1.20 -0.79 -13.46
N THR A 225 -0.72 0.42 -13.69
CA THR A 225 -1.52 1.65 -13.57
C THR A 225 -0.84 2.80 -14.30
N THR A 226 -1.52 3.95 -14.35
CA THR A 226 -0.98 5.24 -14.78
C THR A 226 -1.14 6.27 -13.67
N ALA A 227 -0.42 7.39 -13.75
CA ALA A 227 -0.61 8.47 -12.78
C ALA A 227 -2.04 9.05 -12.85
N ARG A 228 -2.62 9.15 -14.06
CA ARG A 228 -3.99 9.59 -14.26
C ARG A 228 -5.00 8.67 -13.60
N ASP A 229 -4.97 7.39 -13.90
CA ASP A 229 -5.89 6.41 -13.32
C ASP A 229 -5.80 6.42 -11.80
N PHE A 230 -4.57 6.46 -11.26
CA PHE A 230 -4.36 6.45 -9.83
C PHE A 230 -4.91 7.69 -9.12
N SER A 231 -4.98 8.84 -9.83
CA SER A 231 -5.62 10.05 -9.31
C SER A 231 -7.13 9.88 -9.08
N LEU A 232 -7.80 9.06 -9.90
CA LEU A 232 -9.23 8.75 -9.75
C LEU A 232 -9.51 7.98 -8.46
N LEU A 233 -8.69 6.95 -8.17
CA LEU A 233 -8.74 6.21 -6.92
C LEU A 233 -8.52 7.13 -5.71
N CYS A 234 -7.52 7.98 -5.77
CA CYS A 234 -7.21 8.90 -4.69
C CYS A 234 -8.35 9.91 -4.45
N ARG A 235 -8.98 10.39 -5.52
CA ARG A 235 -10.17 11.26 -5.42
C ARG A 235 -11.32 10.56 -4.70
N GLU A 236 -11.65 9.34 -5.12
CA GLU A 236 -12.71 8.55 -4.49
C GLU A 236 -12.45 8.43 -2.99
N LEU A 237 -11.23 8.03 -2.60
CA LEU A 237 -10.85 7.91 -1.20
C LEU A 237 -11.07 9.20 -0.41
N VAL A 238 -10.48 10.32 -0.83
CA VAL A 238 -10.50 11.54 -0.03
C VAL A 238 -11.86 12.23 -0.01
N LEU A 239 -12.72 11.99 -1.00
CA LEU A 239 -14.04 12.61 -1.10
C LEU A 239 -15.15 11.75 -0.47
N ARG A 240 -15.09 10.43 -0.66
CA ARG A 240 -16.15 9.51 -0.20
C ARG A 240 -15.82 8.81 1.10
N HIS A 241 -14.53 8.72 1.41
CA HIS A 241 -14.02 8.04 2.61
C HIS A 241 -12.96 8.91 3.30
N PRO A 242 -13.31 10.14 3.76
CA PRO A 242 -12.34 11.04 4.39
C PRO A 242 -11.69 10.43 5.64
N GLU A 243 -12.33 9.44 6.28
CA GLU A 243 -11.77 8.63 7.35
C GLU A 243 -10.49 7.88 6.96
N ALA A 244 -10.25 7.65 5.65
CA ALA A 244 -9.01 7.09 5.13
C ALA A 244 -7.78 7.91 5.56
N LEU A 245 -7.95 9.23 5.70
CA LEU A 245 -6.87 10.11 6.11
C LEU A 245 -6.38 9.83 7.54
N ARG A 246 -7.21 9.25 8.41
CA ARG A 246 -6.79 8.80 9.74
C ARG A 246 -5.63 7.78 9.65
N TYR A 247 -5.68 6.87 8.70
CA TYR A 247 -4.66 5.84 8.51
C TYR A 247 -3.46 6.36 7.73
N THR A 248 -3.69 7.17 6.71
CA THR A 248 -2.64 7.63 5.78
C THR A 248 -1.81 8.79 6.32
N SER A 249 -2.35 9.59 7.27
CA SER A 249 -1.65 10.71 7.93
C SER A 249 -0.87 10.27 9.18
N THR A 250 -1.11 9.07 9.70
CA THR A 250 -0.42 8.57 10.89
C THR A 250 1.04 8.30 10.57
N ARG A 251 1.96 8.97 11.29
CA ARG A 251 3.40 8.89 11.04
C ARG A 251 4.05 7.71 11.73
N GLU A 252 3.61 7.43 12.96
CA GLU A 252 4.15 6.35 13.80
C GLU A 252 3.02 5.78 14.67
N ARG A 253 3.03 4.48 14.88
CA ARG A 253 2.13 3.77 15.80
C ARG A 253 2.76 2.47 16.24
N GLU A 254 2.57 2.09 17.51
CA GLU A 254 2.91 0.77 17.99
C GLU A 254 1.90 -0.27 17.51
N PHE A 255 2.39 -1.39 17.05
CA PHE A 255 1.61 -2.59 16.75
C PHE A 255 1.93 -3.67 17.79
N ARG A 256 0.93 -4.35 18.33
CA ARG A 256 1.03 -5.26 19.49
C ARG A 256 1.65 -4.60 20.73
N PRO A 257 1.15 -3.47 21.23
CA PRO A 257 1.77 -2.81 22.39
C PRO A 257 1.74 -3.68 23.65
N ALA A 258 0.75 -4.59 23.79
CA ALA A 258 0.59 -5.48 24.92
C ALA A 258 1.54 -6.70 24.89
N VAL A 259 2.32 -6.91 23.82
CA VAL A 259 3.24 -8.03 23.64
C VAL A 259 4.66 -7.50 23.42
N PRO A 260 5.43 -7.16 24.48
CA PRO A 260 6.70 -6.44 24.36
C PRO A 260 7.70 -7.09 23.40
N ASP A 261 7.86 -8.41 23.46
CA ASP A 261 8.84 -9.17 22.64
C ASP A 261 8.44 -9.22 21.15
N ARG A 262 7.19 -8.88 20.82
CA ARG A 262 6.67 -8.90 19.46
C ARG A 262 6.14 -7.53 19.01
N LYS A 263 6.37 -6.50 19.81
CA LYS A 263 6.00 -5.14 19.51
C LYS A 263 6.71 -4.63 18.26
N VAL A 264 5.99 -3.97 17.36
CA VAL A 264 6.52 -3.32 16.18
C VAL A 264 6.22 -1.83 16.26
N ILE A 265 7.25 -1.01 16.14
CA ILE A 265 7.07 0.44 15.94
C ILE A 265 6.94 0.68 14.44
N MET A 266 5.72 0.84 13.96
CA MET A 266 5.42 1.14 12.58
C MET A 266 5.76 2.60 12.27
N ARG A 267 6.44 2.84 11.13
CA ARG A 267 6.78 4.19 10.67
C ARG A 267 6.40 4.38 9.23
N THR A 268 5.78 5.51 8.92
CA THR A 268 5.38 5.82 7.56
C THR A 268 6.59 6.00 6.63
N HIS A 269 6.42 5.56 5.39
CA HIS A 269 7.40 5.81 4.33
C HIS A 269 7.12 7.11 3.55
N ASN A 270 6.05 7.84 3.89
CA ASN A 270 5.65 9.08 3.24
C ASN A 270 6.26 10.28 3.98
N HIS A 271 7.42 10.74 3.52
CA HIS A 271 8.11 11.88 4.13
C HIS A 271 7.40 13.22 3.88
N LEU A 272 6.53 13.31 2.88
CA LEU A 272 5.78 14.53 2.58
C LEU A 272 4.87 14.95 3.74
N LEU A 273 4.45 14.02 4.60
CA LEU A 273 3.69 14.31 5.81
C LEU A 273 4.40 15.27 6.79
N SER A 274 5.73 15.34 6.71
CA SER A 274 6.53 16.27 7.53
C SER A 274 7.13 17.42 6.73
N GLN A 275 7.17 17.32 5.41
CA GLN A 275 7.88 18.27 4.54
C GLN A 275 6.96 19.24 3.82
N VAL A 276 5.69 18.87 3.60
CA VAL A 276 4.73 19.67 2.84
C VAL A 276 3.59 20.12 3.73
N GLN A 277 3.41 21.44 3.83
CA GLN A 277 2.34 22.03 4.61
C GLN A 277 0.96 21.53 4.12
N GLY A 278 0.13 21.07 5.07
CA GLY A 278 -1.20 20.57 4.80
C GLY A 278 -1.24 19.16 4.21
N CYS A 279 -0.09 18.49 4.04
CA CYS A 279 -0.05 17.10 3.58
C CYS A 279 -0.57 16.16 4.68
N ASP A 280 -1.57 15.34 4.32
CA ASP A 280 -2.25 14.39 5.21
C ASP A 280 -2.39 12.98 4.60
N GLY A 281 -1.66 12.69 3.54
CA GLY A 281 -1.65 11.36 2.91
C GLY A 281 -0.83 11.34 1.62
N LEU A 282 -0.88 10.26 0.86
CA LEU A 282 -1.60 9.01 1.04
C LEU A 282 -0.62 7.83 1.21
N LYS A 283 0.03 7.37 0.11
CA LYS A 283 0.80 6.13 0.11
C LYS A 283 1.99 6.17 -0.84
N THR A 284 3.09 5.53 -0.44
CA THR A 284 4.27 5.31 -1.30
C THR A 284 4.29 3.88 -1.83
N GLY A 285 4.99 3.68 -2.94
CA GLY A 285 5.26 2.38 -3.52
C GLY A 285 6.70 2.28 -4.03
N TYR A 286 7.29 1.10 -3.89
CA TYR A 286 8.63 0.81 -4.41
C TYR A 286 8.86 -0.69 -4.55
N PHE A 287 9.43 -1.10 -5.63
CA PHE A 287 10.31 -2.23 -5.81
C PHE A 287 11.26 -1.90 -6.98
N PHE A 288 12.36 -2.67 -7.14
CA PHE A 288 13.44 -2.30 -8.05
C PHE A 288 12.94 -1.93 -9.46
N ASN A 289 12.11 -2.78 -10.08
CA ASN A 289 11.60 -2.53 -11.43
C ASN A 289 10.45 -1.51 -11.48
N ALA A 290 9.79 -1.19 -10.37
CA ALA A 290 8.75 -0.16 -10.31
C ALA A 290 9.34 1.25 -10.22
N GLY A 291 10.52 1.39 -9.61
CA GLY A 291 11.02 2.68 -9.17
C GLY A 291 10.23 3.20 -7.97
N PHE A 292 10.47 4.45 -7.59
CA PHE A 292 9.84 5.09 -6.44
C PHE A 292 8.58 5.85 -6.86
N SER A 293 7.47 5.54 -6.21
CA SER A 293 6.18 6.14 -6.51
C SER A 293 5.54 6.73 -5.25
N VAL A 294 4.68 7.72 -5.41
CA VAL A 294 3.87 8.29 -4.33
C VAL A 294 2.55 8.82 -4.86
N ALA A 295 1.48 8.52 -4.14
CA ALA A 295 0.23 9.26 -4.15
C ALA A 295 0.26 10.17 -2.91
N ALA A 296 0.14 11.47 -3.12
CA ALA A 296 0.13 12.47 -2.06
C ALA A 296 -1.14 13.32 -2.15
N THR A 297 -1.59 13.81 -1.01
CA THR A 297 -2.65 14.82 -0.94
C THR A 297 -2.34 15.85 0.13
N ALA A 298 -2.74 17.08 -0.12
CA ALA A 298 -2.62 18.18 0.83
C ALA A 298 -3.87 19.04 0.78
N SER A 299 -4.22 19.63 1.93
CA SER A 299 -5.34 20.59 2.06
C SER A 299 -4.83 21.93 2.56
N ARG A 300 -5.26 23.03 1.91
CA ARG A 300 -4.95 24.41 2.30
C ARG A 300 -6.14 25.30 2.03
N ASN A 301 -6.55 26.09 3.00
CA ASN A 301 -7.66 27.05 2.86
C ASN A 301 -8.95 26.42 2.25
N GLY A 302 -9.29 25.21 2.68
CA GLY A 302 -10.46 24.47 2.18
C GLY A 302 -10.30 23.85 0.79
N GLN A 303 -9.19 24.08 0.09
CA GLN A 303 -8.88 23.46 -1.19
C GLN A 303 -7.98 22.24 -0.99
N ARG A 304 -8.23 21.15 -1.71
CA ARG A 304 -7.44 19.93 -1.66
C ARG A 304 -6.85 19.60 -3.03
N VAL A 305 -5.55 19.35 -3.05
CA VAL A 305 -4.82 18.89 -4.24
C VAL A 305 -4.35 17.46 -4.01
N ILE A 306 -4.45 16.64 -5.04
CA ILE A 306 -3.87 15.30 -5.09
C ILE A 306 -2.75 15.31 -6.12
N ALA A 307 -1.59 14.77 -5.77
CA ALA A 307 -0.45 14.62 -6.67
C ALA A 307 0.02 13.17 -6.72
N ILE A 308 0.21 12.65 -7.93
CA ILE A 308 0.76 11.31 -8.17
C ILE A 308 2.10 11.47 -8.88
N VAL A 309 3.13 10.79 -8.41
CA VAL A 309 4.40 10.59 -9.12
C VAL A 309 4.63 9.10 -9.23
N LEU A 310 4.75 8.60 -10.45
CA LEU A 310 4.90 7.18 -10.77
C LEU A 310 6.32 6.88 -11.28
N GLY A 311 6.98 5.90 -10.69
CA GLY A 311 8.20 5.30 -11.24
C GLY A 311 9.42 6.20 -11.27
N SER A 312 9.66 7.02 -10.24
CA SER A 312 10.86 7.84 -10.14
C SER A 312 12.13 7.01 -9.94
N VAL A 313 13.24 7.51 -10.45
CA VAL A 313 14.55 6.86 -10.33
C VAL A 313 15.09 6.87 -8.90
N ASP A 314 14.69 7.85 -8.08
CA ASP A 314 15.18 8.06 -6.72
C ASP A 314 14.05 8.55 -5.79
N ARG A 315 14.16 8.22 -4.50
CA ARG A 315 13.19 8.62 -3.49
C ARG A 315 13.14 10.14 -3.27
N LYS A 316 14.28 10.82 -3.27
CA LYS A 316 14.35 12.26 -3.08
C LYS A 316 13.76 12.99 -4.28
N VAL A 317 14.04 12.51 -5.49
CA VAL A 317 13.44 13.01 -6.74
C VAL A 317 11.93 12.84 -6.71
N ARG A 318 11.42 11.66 -6.31
CA ARG A 318 9.98 11.41 -6.12
C ARG A 318 9.35 12.44 -5.17
N ASP A 319 9.93 12.62 -3.98
CA ASP A 319 9.37 13.50 -2.95
C ASP A 319 9.42 14.97 -3.41
N ALA A 320 10.53 15.41 -4.00
CA ALA A 320 10.65 16.78 -4.53
C ALA A 320 9.64 17.04 -5.66
N LYS A 321 9.43 16.08 -6.57
CA LYS A 321 8.45 16.21 -7.64
C LYS A 321 7.02 16.21 -7.13
N ALA A 322 6.68 15.37 -6.18
CA ALA A 322 5.35 15.38 -5.57
C ALA A 322 5.07 16.71 -4.86
N ALA A 323 6.06 17.25 -4.13
CA ALA A 323 5.95 18.59 -3.51
C ALA A 323 5.76 19.70 -4.56
N ASP A 324 6.50 19.66 -5.67
CA ASP A 324 6.37 20.59 -6.82
C ASP A 324 4.96 20.52 -7.43
N PHE A 325 4.45 19.31 -7.71
CA PHE A 325 3.12 19.12 -8.27
C PHE A 325 2.02 19.59 -7.33
N LEU A 326 2.14 19.36 -6.00
CA LEU A 326 1.23 19.92 -5.01
C LEU A 326 1.27 21.45 -5.01
N ALA A 327 2.46 22.05 -5.05
CA ALA A 327 2.63 23.51 -5.07
C ALA A 327 2.02 24.14 -6.33
N ARG A 328 2.31 23.58 -7.51
CA ARG A 328 1.71 23.99 -8.79
C ARG A 328 0.18 23.84 -8.79
N GLY A 329 -0.30 22.77 -8.18
CA GLY A 329 -1.73 22.55 -8.01
C GLY A 329 -2.40 23.66 -7.21
N PHE A 330 -1.85 24.03 -6.05
CA PHE A 330 -2.36 25.13 -5.25
C PHE A 330 -2.23 26.47 -5.96
N GLN A 331 -1.16 26.71 -6.69
CA GLN A 331 -0.99 27.92 -7.50
C GLN A 331 -2.08 28.05 -8.58
N ALA A 332 -2.41 26.94 -9.25
CA ALA A 332 -3.48 26.88 -10.27
C ALA A 332 -4.90 27.03 -9.69
N LEU A 333 -5.09 26.80 -8.39
CA LEU A 333 -6.33 27.02 -7.66
C LEU A 333 -6.45 28.41 -7.02
N ALA A 334 -5.35 29.13 -6.90
CA ALA A 334 -5.37 30.48 -6.36
C ALA A 334 -6.22 31.39 -7.26
N PRO A 335 -7.02 32.31 -6.69
CA PRO A 335 -7.70 33.31 -7.49
C PRO A 335 -6.67 34.15 -8.26
N PRO A 336 -7.03 34.63 -9.47
CA PRO A 336 -6.13 35.49 -10.24
C PRO A 336 -5.73 36.70 -9.37
N ALA A 337 -4.46 37.08 -9.44
CA ALA A 337 -3.98 38.26 -8.74
C ALA A 337 -4.81 39.48 -9.17
N PRO A 338 -5.21 40.37 -8.25
CA PRO A 338 -5.89 41.60 -8.63
C PRO A 338 -5.02 42.36 -9.66
N PRO A 339 -5.61 43.00 -10.65
CA PRO A 339 -4.85 43.78 -11.63
C PRO A 339 -3.98 44.78 -10.86
N ALA A 340 -2.70 44.85 -11.25
CA ALA A 340 -1.79 45.83 -10.68
C ALA A 340 -2.45 47.22 -10.75
N ALA A 341 -2.57 47.89 -9.59
CA ALA A 341 -3.10 49.22 -9.57
C ALA A 341 -2.24 50.06 -10.51
N SER A 342 -2.90 50.61 -11.58
CA SER A 342 -2.23 51.49 -12.50
C SER A 342 -1.64 52.67 -11.70
N SER A 343 -0.33 52.74 -11.64
CA SER A 343 0.33 53.89 -11.07
C SER A 343 0.05 55.08 -11.96
N THR A 344 -0.97 55.84 -11.63
CA THR A 344 -1.21 57.15 -12.27
C THR A 344 0.03 58.01 -11.95
N PRO A 345 0.74 58.51 -12.98
CA PRO A 345 1.87 59.37 -12.71
C PRO A 345 1.38 60.64 -12.01
N PRO A 346 2.14 61.17 -11.06
CA PRO A 346 1.74 62.38 -10.36
C PRO A 346 1.58 63.53 -11.33
N PRO A 347 0.58 64.45 -11.12
CA PRO A 347 0.37 65.55 -12.01
C PRO A 347 1.61 66.39 -12.08
N SER A 348 2.07 66.66 -13.32
CA SER A 348 3.20 67.57 -13.57
C SER A 348 2.86 68.96 -13.05
N ARG A 349 3.64 69.40 -12.04
CA ARG A 349 3.56 70.82 -11.60
C ARG A 349 4.12 71.69 -12.73
N SER A 350 3.23 72.36 -13.45
CA SER A 350 3.59 73.50 -14.29
C SER A 350 4.09 74.66 -13.39
N ARG A 351 5.28 75.14 -13.71
CA ARG A 351 5.84 76.40 -13.15
C ARG A 351 5.15 77.60 -13.81
#